data_03b0e4c6ffffd323bfd734121ca058d8
#
_entry.id   03b0e4c6ffffd323bfd734121ca058d8
#
_cell.length_a   1.000
_cell.length_b   1.000
_cell.length_c   1.000
_cell.angle_alpha   90.00
_cell.angle_beta   90.00
_cell.angle_gamma   90.00
#
_symmetry.space_group_name_H-M   'P 1'
#
loop_
_entity.id
_entity.type
_entity.pdbx_description
1 polymer ?
#
loop_
_entity_poly.entity_id
_entity_poly.type
_entity_poly.pdbx_seq_one_letter_code
_entity_poly.pdbx_strand_id
1 'polypeptide(L)'
;RLTFDDAAWLRSRDHKEVIFNVLRRIFYAGSIRSALRAAQETDVDLDMLLEWIYENLPYHVKDPKELASAMEMIALADIYRGRIATTQDWSLMRYYIDFMTAGVSTSWSRKSHGWTPFRFPSRIATMSRSKAEREMLKEIGLKIGRRCHVSADRAAKDVIPFLRVIFQNNPEMRKGLARWFGLDEEMVNYIMGKNQ
;
A
#
# COMPACT_ATOMS: atom_id res chain seq x y z
N ARG A 1 -2.76 -7.26 35.33
CA ARG A 1 -1.59 -6.51 34.79
C ARG A 1 -1.82 -6.38 33.30
N LEU A 2 -2.06 -5.15 32.85
CA LEU A 2 -2.10 -4.84 31.42
C LEU A 2 -0.70 -4.97 30.84
N THR A 3 -0.57 -5.70 29.74
CA THR A 3 0.70 -5.90 29.05
C THR A 3 0.86 -4.91 27.89
N PHE A 4 2.07 -4.77 27.36
CA PHE A 4 2.35 -3.91 26.19
C PHE A 4 1.57 -4.37 24.94
N ASP A 5 1.30 -5.68 24.81
CA ASP A 5 0.52 -6.25 23.74
C ASP A 5 -0.98 -5.85 23.83
N ASP A 6 -1.51 -5.74 25.04
CA ASP A 6 -2.87 -5.26 25.28
C ASP A 6 -3.03 -3.78 24.87
N ALA A 7 -1.99 -2.96 25.13
CA ALA A 7 -1.98 -1.55 24.71
C ALA A 7 -1.84 -1.38 23.18
N ALA A 8 -1.07 -2.23 22.52
CA ALA A 8 -0.94 -2.23 21.06
C ALA A 8 -2.26 -2.64 20.37
N TRP A 9 -2.97 -3.63 20.96
CA TRP A 9 -4.27 -4.07 20.46
C TRP A 9 -5.36 -3.01 20.66
N LEU A 10 -5.39 -2.31 21.79
CA LEU A 10 -6.30 -1.19 22.05
C LEU A 10 -6.07 -0.04 21.06
N ARG A 11 -4.82 0.38 20.82
CA ARG A 11 -4.48 1.38 19.81
C ARG A 11 -4.95 0.98 18.40
N SER A 12 -4.75 -0.27 18.01
CA SER A 12 -5.21 -0.78 16.71
C SER A 12 -6.74 -0.76 16.57
N ARG A 13 -7.47 -0.98 17.66
CA ARG A 13 -8.93 -0.93 17.68
C ARG A 13 -9.45 0.51 17.58
N ASP A 14 -8.88 1.41 18.35
CA ASP A 14 -9.25 2.84 18.35
C ASP A 14 -8.98 3.48 16.98
N HIS A 15 -7.87 3.17 16.35
CA HIS A 15 -7.58 3.63 14.98
C HIS A 15 -8.58 3.10 13.94
N LYS A 16 -9.06 1.86 14.08
CA LYS A 16 -10.09 1.30 13.19
C LYS A 16 -11.44 1.98 13.38
N GLU A 17 -11.85 2.26 14.60
CA GLU A 17 -13.08 3.00 14.85
C GLU A 17 -13.02 4.42 14.28
N VAL A 18 -11.89 5.10 14.43
CA VAL A 18 -11.69 6.44 13.87
C VAL A 18 -11.80 6.40 12.33
N ILE A 19 -11.11 5.49 11.64
CA ILE A 19 -11.15 5.41 10.18
C ILE A 19 -12.56 5.07 9.66
N PHE A 20 -13.29 4.15 10.31
CA PHE A 20 -14.65 3.80 9.90
C PHE A 20 -15.63 4.98 10.07
N ASN A 21 -15.47 5.78 11.10
CA ASN A 21 -16.28 6.99 11.29
C ASN A 21 -15.97 8.04 10.20
N VAL A 22 -14.69 8.22 9.84
CA VAL A 22 -14.28 9.12 8.76
C VAL A 22 -14.86 8.66 7.42
N LEU A 23 -14.71 7.37 7.08
CA LEU A 23 -15.27 6.81 5.85
C LEU A 23 -16.79 6.99 5.80
N ARG A 24 -17.50 6.70 6.89
CA ARG A 24 -18.96 6.91 6.96
C ARG A 24 -19.33 8.36 6.71
N ARG A 25 -18.59 9.31 7.29
CA ARG A 25 -18.82 10.75 7.12
C ARG A 25 -18.54 11.20 5.68
N ILE A 26 -17.59 10.59 4.97
CA ILE A 26 -17.30 10.86 3.55
C ILE A 26 -18.36 10.22 2.66
N PHE A 27 -18.58 8.92 2.76
CA PHE A 27 -19.51 8.18 1.88
C PHE A 27 -20.96 8.65 2.04
N TYR A 28 -21.37 8.97 3.25
CA TYR A 28 -22.75 9.39 3.56
C TYR A 28 -22.85 10.87 3.95
N ALA A 29 -21.90 11.70 3.50
CA ALA A 29 -21.93 13.13 3.80
C ALA A 29 -23.21 13.81 3.30
N GLY A 30 -23.88 14.61 4.12
CA GLY A 30 -25.08 15.38 3.74
C GLY A 30 -24.78 16.60 2.88
N SER A 31 -23.51 17.03 2.82
CA SER A 31 -23.04 18.19 2.08
C SER A 31 -21.55 18.07 1.77
N ILE A 32 -21.09 18.82 0.76
CA ILE A 32 -19.67 18.97 0.44
C ILE A 32 -18.85 19.35 1.69
N ARG A 33 -19.35 20.32 2.45
CA ARG A 33 -18.67 20.79 3.68
C ARG A 33 -18.51 19.69 4.72
N SER A 34 -19.48 18.81 4.88
CA SER A 34 -19.38 17.70 5.84
C SER A 34 -18.38 16.63 5.40
N ALA A 35 -18.26 16.37 4.09
CA ALA A 35 -17.25 15.47 3.54
C ALA A 35 -15.83 16.02 3.76
N LEU A 36 -15.60 17.29 3.47
CA LEU A 36 -14.30 17.96 3.68
C LEU A 36 -13.88 17.95 5.15
N ARG A 37 -14.78 18.29 6.06
CA ARG A 37 -14.51 18.26 7.49
C ARG A 37 -14.13 16.88 8.00
N ALA A 38 -14.66 15.81 7.42
CA ALA A 38 -14.34 14.46 7.84
C ALA A 38 -12.85 14.14 7.73
N ALA A 39 -12.16 14.62 6.69
CA ALA A 39 -10.71 14.45 6.54
C ALA A 39 -9.90 15.48 7.36
N GLN A 40 -10.40 16.70 7.54
CA GLN A 40 -9.68 17.76 8.26
C GLN A 40 -9.67 17.57 9.78
N GLU A 41 -10.72 16.96 10.33
CA GLU A 41 -10.90 16.74 11.76
C GLU A 41 -10.33 15.40 12.25
N THR A 42 -9.53 14.74 11.44
CA THR A 42 -8.96 13.43 11.77
C THR A 42 -7.44 13.43 11.66
N ASP A 43 -6.79 12.68 12.55
CA ASP A 43 -5.35 12.41 12.50
C ASP A 43 -5.00 11.20 11.59
N VAL A 44 -5.93 10.77 10.74
CA VAL A 44 -5.69 9.68 9.79
C VAL A 44 -4.79 10.17 8.67
N ASP A 45 -3.76 9.39 8.37
CA ASP A 45 -2.90 9.63 7.22
C ASP A 45 -3.71 9.67 5.91
N LEU A 46 -3.51 10.72 5.11
CA LEU A 46 -4.30 10.97 3.90
C LEU A 46 -4.08 9.92 2.81
N ASP A 47 -2.87 9.38 2.70
CA ASP A 47 -2.56 8.33 1.73
C ASP A 47 -3.24 7.02 2.14
N MET A 48 -3.25 6.73 3.44
CA MET A 48 -4.01 5.62 4.00
C MET A 48 -5.52 5.80 3.79
N LEU A 49 -6.05 7.02 3.99
CA LEU A 49 -7.46 7.34 3.76
C LEU A 49 -7.86 7.14 2.30
N LEU A 50 -7.02 7.55 1.35
CA LEU A 50 -7.24 7.33 -0.08
C LEU A 50 -7.36 5.83 -0.40
N GLU A 51 -6.46 4.99 0.12
CA GLU A 51 -6.51 3.54 -0.09
C GLU A 51 -7.81 2.92 0.50
N TRP A 52 -8.26 3.40 1.66
CA TRP A 52 -9.52 2.97 2.26
C TRP A 52 -10.74 3.37 1.43
N ILE A 53 -10.76 4.59 0.89
CA ILE A 53 -11.85 5.04 0.03
C ILE A 53 -11.86 4.22 -1.27
N TYR A 54 -10.71 4.07 -1.92
CA TYR A 54 -10.55 3.28 -3.15
C TYR A 54 -11.07 1.86 -3.01
N GLU A 55 -10.63 1.13 -1.95
CA GLU A 55 -11.03 -0.25 -1.71
C GLU A 55 -12.55 -0.38 -1.51
N ASN A 56 -13.18 0.59 -0.84
CA ASN A 56 -14.57 0.48 -0.42
C ASN A 56 -15.59 1.02 -1.43
N LEU A 57 -15.17 1.84 -2.39
CA LEU A 57 -16.06 2.40 -3.41
C LEU A 57 -16.91 1.34 -4.15
N PRO A 58 -16.35 0.23 -4.68
CA PRO A 58 -17.13 -0.76 -5.42
C PRO A 58 -18.18 -1.49 -4.58
N TYR A 59 -17.99 -1.53 -3.26
CA TYR A 59 -18.92 -2.18 -2.35
C TYR A 59 -20.11 -1.28 -2.00
N HIS A 60 -19.92 0.04 -2.01
CA HIS A 60 -20.93 1.02 -1.62
C HIS A 60 -21.66 1.64 -2.83
N VAL A 61 -20.98 1.84 -3.96
CA VAL A 61 -21.55 2.41 -5.17
C VAL A 61 -21.89 1.29 -6.15
N LYS A 62 -23.20 1.06 -6.39
CA LYS A 62 -23.69 -0.07 -7.18
C LYS A 62 -23.94 0.27 -8.64
N ASP A 63 -24.25 1.52 -8.94
CA ASP A 63 -24.41 1.96 -10.33
C ASP A 63 -23.04 2.09 -11.00
N PRO A 64 -22.81 1.42 -12.16
CA PRO A 64 -21.53 1.48 -12.85
C PRO A 64 -21.10 2.88 -13.30
N LYS A 65 -22.07 3.74 -13.66
CA LYS A 65 -21.78 5.12 -14.10
C LYS A 65 -21.35 5.99 -12.92
N GLU A 66 -22.08 5.87 -11.80
CA GLU A 66 -21.73 6.56 -10.56
C GLU A 66 -20.37 6.07 -10.02
N LEU A 67 -20.11 4.76 -10.09
CA LEU A 67 -18.82 4.19 -9.71
C LEU A 67 -17.69 4.72 -10.59
N ALA A 68 -17.89 4.79 -11.92
CA ALA A 68 -16.91 5.35 -12.83
C ALA A 68 -16.60 6.82 -12.48
N SER A 69 -17.64 7.63 -12.21
CA SER A 69 -17.47 9.03 -11.79
C SER A 69 -16.71 9.15 -10.46
N ALA A 70 -17.03 8.31 -9.47
CA ALA A 70 -16.33 8.31 -8.20
C ALA A 70 -14.85 7.87 -8.33
N MET A 71 -14.58 6.88 -9.19
CA MET A 71 -13.20 6.45 -9.49
C MET A 71 -12.41 7.52 -10.23
N GLU A 72 -13.04 8.31 -11.10
CA GLU A 72 -12.42 9.47 -11.73
C GLU A 72 -11.96 10.50 -10.69
N MET A 73 -12.78 10.78 -9.67
CA MET A 73 -12.39 11.67 -8.57
C MET A 73 -11.18 11.12 -7.80
N ILE A 74 -11.13 9.81 -7.55
CA ILE A 74 -9.96 9.17 -6.93
C ILE A 74 -8.72 9.26 -7.83
N ALA A 75 -8.87 9.07 -9.13
CA ALA A 75 -7.76 9.22 -10.08
C ALA A 75 -7.21 10.65 -10.09
N LEU A 76 -8.08 11.67 -10.05
CA LEU A 76 -7.65 13.06 -9.91
C LEU A 76 -6.92 13.30 -8.58
N ALA A 77 -7.43 12.78 -7.47
CA ALA A 77 -6.75 12.86 -6.18
C ALA A 77 -5.34 12.25 -6.24
N ASP A 78 -5.18 11.07 -6.85
CA ASP A 78 -3.88 10.40 -6.99
C ASP A 78 -2.90 11.21 -7.87
N ILE A 79 -3.39 11.87 -8.93
CA ILE A 79 -2.58 12.79 -9.75
C ILE A 79 -2.05 13.94 -8.90
N TYR A 80 -2.89 14.58 -8.06
CA TYR A 80 -2.44 15.66 -7.19
C TYR A 80 -1.46 15.17 -6.13
N ARG A 81 -1.69 14.00 -5.53
CA ARG A 81 -0.75 13.33 -4.63
C ARG A 81 0.62 13.13 -5.31
N GLY A 82 0.63 12.60 -6.52
CA GLY A 82 1.86 12.39 -7.29
C GLY A 82 2.59 13.71 -7.61
N ARG A 83 1.86 14.78 -7.92
CA ARG A 83 2.44 16.12 -8.14
C ARG A 83 3.07 16.67 -6.85
N ILE A 84 2.36 16.59 -5.72
CA ILE A 84 2.90 17.02 -4.42
C ILE A 84 4.19 16.26 -4.11
N ALA A 85 4.22 14.96 -4.29
CA ALA A 85 5.41 14.14 -4.04
C ALA A 85 6.60 14.53 -4.93
N THR A 86 6.35 14.95 -6.19
CA THR A 86 7.38 15.27 -7.15
C THR A 86 7.85 16.72 -7.04
N THR A 87 6.91 17.67 -6.92
CA THR A 87 7.21 19.11 -6.95
C THR A 87 7.38 19.72 -5.56
N GLN A 88 6.98 19.03 -4.50
CA GLN A 88 6.91 19.52 -3.11
C GLN A 88 6.01 20.77 -2.97
N ASP A 89 5.06 20.96 -3.90
CA ASP A 89 4.09 22.04 -3.85
C ASP A 89 2.90 21.67 -2.99
N TRP A 90 2.97 22.01 -1.72
CA TRP A 90 1.95 21.73 -0.71
C TRP A 90 0.66 22.53 -0.92
N SER A 91 0.65 23.56 -1.77
CA SER A 91 -0.59 24.30 -2.11
C SER A 91 -1.62 23.41 -2.81
N LEU A 92 -1.16 22.33 -3.44
CA LEU A 92 -2.00 21.34 -4.12
C LEU A 92 -2.73 20.39 -3.15
N MET A 93 -2.36 20.38 -1.87
CA MET A 93 -2.95 19.48 -0.86
C MET A 93 -4.46 19.64 -0.74
N ARG A 94 -4.97 20.87 -0.87
CA ARG A 94 -6.41 21.14 -0.85
C ARG A 94 -7.15 20.39 -1.97
N TYR A 95 -6.60 20.36 -3.18
CA TYR A 95 -7.23 19.66 -4.30
C TYR A 95 -7.20 18.15 -4.10
N TYR A 96 -6.10 17.63 -3.55
CA TYR A 96 -6.01 16.23 -3.16
C TYR A 96 -7.12 15.82 -2.20
N ILE A 97 -7.32 16.60 -1.13
CA ILE A 97 -8.38 16.37 -0.13
C ILE A 97 -9.76 16.57 -0.75
N ASP A 98 -9.97 17.64 -1.53
CA ASP A 98 -11.27 17.96 -2.14
C ASP A 98 -11.75 16.82 -3.05
N PHE A 99 -10.89 16.30 -3.92
CA PHE A 99 -11.26 15.22 -4.83
C PHE A 99 -11.54 13.91 -4.11
N MET A 100 -10.69 13.49 -3.16
CA MET A 100 -10.89 12.21 -2.48
C MET A 100 -12.07 12.23 -1.49
N THR A 101 -12.55 13.39 -1.06
CA THR A 101 -13.65 13.50 -0.10
C THR A 101 -14.93 14.04 -0.73
N ALA A 102 -14.98 15.32 -1.04
CA ALA A 102 -16.14 15.97 -1.62
C ALA A 102 -16.44 15.46 -3.02
N GLY A 103 -15.42 15.29 -3.87
CA GLY A 103 -15.56 14.74 -5.21
C GLY A 103 -16.21 13.35 -5.17
N VAL A 104 -15.67 12.44 -4.37
CA VAL A 104 -16.23 11.10 -4.19
C VAL A 104 -17.66 11.18 -3.65
N SER A 105 -17.90 11.98 -2.61
CA SER A 105 -19.22 12.03 -1.97
C SER A 105 -20.32 12.59 -2.86
N THR A 106 -19.99 13.39 -3.87
CA THR A 106 -20.95 13.98 -4.81
C THR A 106 -21.11 13.19 -6.11
N SER A 107 -20.24 12.23 -6.38
CA SER A 107 -20.23 11.44 -7.62
C SER A 107 -21.32 10.39 -7.68
N TRP A 108 -22.06 10.14 -6.62
CA TRP A 108 -23.11 9.12 -6.57
C TRP A 108 -24.32 9.53 -5.75
N SER A 109 -25.47 9.04 -6.15
CA SER A 109 -26.74 9.30 -5.48
C SER A 109 -26.94 8.31 -4.33
N ARG A 110 -27.20 8.84 -3.12
CA ARG A 110 -27.37 8.06 -1.89
C ARG A 110 -28.74 7.41 -1.80
N LYS A 111 -29.02 6.49 -2.69
CA LYS A 111 -30.17 5.62 -2.49
C LYS A 111 -29.83 4.66 -1.35
N SER A 112 -30.74 4.59 -0.36
CA SER A 112 -30.64 3.69 0.78
C SER A 112 -30.30 2.26 0.36
N HIS A 113 -29.03 1.95 0.34
CA HIS A 113 -28.56 0.60 0.23
C HIS A 113 -28.34 0.11 1.66
N GLY A 114 -28.66 -1.14 1.94
CA GLY A 114 -28.49 -1.73 3.26
C GLY A 114 -27.06 -1.53 3.79
N TRP A 115 -26.87 -1.65 5.07
CA TRP A 115 -25.56 -1.50 5.72
C TRP A 115 -24.51 -2.39 5.06
N THR A 116 -23.44 -1.77 4.56
CA THR A 116 -22.29 -2.46 3.94
C THR A 116 -21.08 -2.23 4.84
N PRO A 117 -20.42 -3.30 5.34
CA PRO A 117 -19.23 -3.16 6.17
C PRO A 117 -18.06 -2.65 5.35
N PHE A 118 -17.25 -1.75 5.94
CA PHE A 118 -15.98 -1.34 5.34
C PHE A 118 -14.94 -2.43 5.43
N ARG A 119 -14.16 -2.59 4.37
CA ARG A 119 -13.10 -3.59 4.23
C ARG A 119 -11.74 -2.94 4.34
N PHE A 120 -10.79 -3.65 4.94
CA PHE A 120 -9.40 -3.22 4.98
C PHE A 120 -8.79 -3.25 3.56
N PRO A 121 -8.00 -2.23 3.16
CA PRO A 121 -7.38 -2.18 1.84
C PRO A 121 -6.55 -3.42 1.53
N SER A 122 -6.95 -4.17 0.51
CA SER A 122 -6.31 -5.42 0.09
C SER A 122 -4.88 -5.19 -0.38
N ARG A 123 -4.63 -4.06 -1.06
CA ARG A 123 -3.31 -3.64 -1.51
C ARG A 123 -2.34 -3.47 -0.34
N ILE A 124 -2.76 -2.81 0.73
CA ILE A 124 -1.91 -2.62 1.94
C ILE A 124 -1.62 -3.98 2.59
N ALA A 125 -2.63 -4.84 2.72
CA ALA A 125 -2.44 -6.18 3.27
C ALA A 125 -1.42 -7.00 2.45
N THR A 126 -1.51 -6.94 1.12
CA THR A 126 -0.58 -7.63 0.21
C THR A 126 0.83 -7.04 0.32
N MET A 127 0.96 -5.72 0.34
CA MET A 127 2.26 -5.05 0.50
C MET A 127 2.90 -5.37 1.86
N SER A 128 2.12 -5.45 2.92
CA SER A 128 2.61 -5.82 4.24
C SER A 128 3.12 -7.27 4.28
N ARG A 129 2.36 -8.21 3.70
CA ARG A 129 2.75 -9.64 3.64
C ARG A 129 4.03 -9.85 2.85
N SER A 130 4.22 -9.13 1.75
CA SER A 130 5.41 -9.26 0.88
C SER A 130 6.57 -8.35 1.30
N LYS A 131 6.48 -7.64 2.42
CA LYS A 131 7.52 -6.70 2.86
C LYS A 131 8.86 -7.40 3.12
N ALA A 132 8.85 -8.45 3.93
CA ALA A 132 10.06 -9.20 4.28
C ALA A 132 10.73 -9.80 3.02
N GLU A 133 9.93 -10.34 2.10
CA GLU A 133 10.41 -10.89 0.84
C GLU A 133 11.08 -9.80 -0.04
N ARG A 134 10.46 -8.62 -0.15
CA ARG A 134 11.05 -7.50 -0.90
C ARG A 134 12.33 -6.96 -0.26
N GLU A 135 12.39 -6.92 1.07
CA GLU A 135 13.59 -6.51 1.81
C GLU A 135 14.74 -7.49 1.58
N MET A 136 14.47 -8.81 1.67
CA MET A 136 15.42 -9.86 1.35
C MET A 136 15.93 -9.75 -0.08
N LEU A 137 15.04 -9.62 -1.06
CA LEU A 137 15.39 -9.48 -2.47
C LEU A 137 16.25 -8.24 -2.74
N LYS A 138 15.92 -7.11 -2.09
CA LYS A 138 16.68 -5.87 -2.19
C LYS A 138 18.08 -6.03 -1.61
N GLU A 139 18.22 -6.68 -0.45
CA GLU A 139 19.51 -6.90 0.19
C GLU A 139 20.41 -7.83 -0.65
N ILE A 140 19.87 -8.93 -1.15
CA ILE A 140 20.57 -9.82 -2.09
C ILE A 140 20.99 -9.04 -3.34
N GLY A 141 20.07 -8.25 -3.91
CA GLY A 141 20.37 -7.43 -5.08
C GLY A 141 21.48 -6.41 -4.84
N LEU A 142 21.54 -5.80 -3.66
CA LEU A 142 22.64 -4.88 -3.27
C LEU A 142 23.99 -5.59 -3.19
N LYS A 143 24.05 -6.77 -2.57
CA LYS A 143 25.30 -7.57 -2.45
C LYS A 143 25.81 -7.99 -3.82
N ILE A 144 24.94 -8.51 -4.67
CA ILE A 144 25.27 -8.92 -6.04
C ILE A 144 25.64 -7.70 -6.90
N GLY A 145 24.83 -6.64 -6.83
CA GLY A 145 25.03 -5.43 -7.63
C GLY A 145 26.38 -4.77 -7.40
N ARG A 146 26.87 -4.76 -6.15
CA ARG A 146 28.22 -4.27 -5.81
C ARG A 146 29.33 -5.03 -6.53
N ARG A 147 29.19 -6.34 -6.73
CA ARG A 147 30.19 -7.19 -7.40
C ARG A 147 30.07 -7.16 -8.90
N CYS A 148 28.85 -7.03 -9.41
CA CYS A 148 28.56 -7.02 -10.84
C CYS A 148 28.52 -5.61 -11.45
N HIS A 149 28.73 -4.54 -10.64
CA HIS A 149 28.65 -3.14 -11.06
C HIS A 149 27.32 -2.76 -11.71
N VAL A 150 26.20 -3.28 -11.17
CA VAL A 150 24.84 -2.98 -11.60
C VAL A 150 23.97 -2.52 -10.41
N SER A 151 22.82 -1.91 -10.70
CA SER A 151 21.88 -1.55 -9.64
C SER A 151 21.31 -2.79 -8.95
N ALA A 152 20.85 -2.65 -7.68
CA ALA A 152 20.23 -3.74 -6.94
C ALA A 152 19.01 -4.33 -7.66
N ASP A 153 18.17 -3.47 -8.25
CA ASP A 153 16.98 -3.87 -9.00
C ASP A 153 17.36 -4.69 -10.25
N ARG A 154 18.40 -4.24 -10.99
CA ARG A 154 18.89 -4.97 -12.14
C ARG A 154 19.54 -6.30 -11.74
N ALA A 155 20.33 -6.32 -10.66
CA ALA A 155 20.90 -7.56 -10.13
C ALA A 155 19.80 -8.57 -9.74
N ALA A 156 18.72 -8.07 -9.10
CA ALA A 156 17.60 -8.91 -8.71
C ALA A 156 16.87 -9.52 -9.92
N LYS A 157 16.66 -8.74 -10.98
CA LYS A 157 15.92 -9.18 -12.18
C LYS A 157 16.76 -10.05 -13.11
N ASP A 158 18.02 -9.68 -13.32
CA ASP A 158 18.85 -10.27 -14.37
C ASP A 158 19.79 -11.37 -13.84
N VAL A 159 20.29 -11.26 -12.60
CA VAL A 159 21.32 -12.18 -12.08
C VAL A 159 20.73 -13.28 -11.18
N ILE A 160 19.81 -12.95 -10.30
CA ILE A 160 19.23 -13.93 -9.35
C ILE A 160 18.60 -15.14 -10.06
N PRO A 161 17.86 -15.00 -11.19
CA PRO A 161 17.31 -16.17 -11.88
C PRO A 161 18.37 -17.15 -12.35
N PHE A 162 19.52 -16.67 -12.83
CA PHE A 162 20.64 -17.53 -13.21
C PHE A 162 21.32 -18.17 -12.01
N LEU A 163 21.51 -17.42 -10.92
CA LEU A 163 22.04 -17.97 -9.67
C LEU A 163 21.15 -19.08 -9.13
N ARG A 164 19.83 -18.94 -9.25
CA ARG A 164 18.88 -19.99 -8.84
C ARG A 164 19.17 -21.32 -9.55
N VAL A 165 19.33 -21.28 -10.86
CA VAL A 165 19.64 -22.47 -11.65
C VAL A 165 20.99 -23.07 -11.24
N ILE A 166 22.01 -22.25 -11.07
CA ILE A 166 23.36 -22.71 -10.67
C ILE A 166 23.30 -23.30 -9.25
N PHE A 167 22.65 -22.64 -8.31
CA PHE A 167 22.59 -23.06 -6.90
C PHE A 167 21.82 -24.37 -6.72
N GLN A 168 20.82 -24.62 -7.56
CA GLN A 168 20.05 -25.87 -7.52
C GLN A 168 20.83 -27.05 -8.10
N ASN A 169 21.66 -26.82 -9.13
CA ASN A 169 22.29 -27.87 -9.90
C ASN A 169 23.78 -28.11 -9.54
N ASN A 170 24.47 -27.14 -8.96
CA ASN A 170 25.92 -27.27 -8.68
C ASN A 170 26.25 -26.77 -7.23
N PRO A 171 26.40 -27.72 -6.27
CA PRO A 171 26.72 -27.41 -4.89
C PRO A 171 28.07 -26.72 -4.68
N GLU A 172 29.08 -27.05 -5.47
CA GLU A 172 30.41 -26.45 -5.36
C GLU A 172 30.41 -24.99 -5.83
N MET A 173 29.82 -24.72 -7.00
CA MET A 173 29.68 -23.35 -7.49
C MET A 173 28.80 -22.53 -6.54
N ARG A 174 27.73 -23.11 -5.96
CA ARG A 174 26.90 -22.44 -4.96
C ARG A 174 27.72 -21.91 -3.80
N LYS A 175 28.58 -22.76 -3.18
CA LYS A 175 29.47 -22.36 -2.07
C LYS A 175 30.43 -21.25 -2.49
N GLY A 176 31.04 -21.38 -3.65
CA GLY A 176 31.96 -20.38 -4.19
C GLY A 176 31.32 -19.02 -4.43
N LEU A 177 30.18 -19.01 -5.16
CA LEU A 177 29.45 -17.80 -5.49
C LEU A 177 28.80 -17.15 -4.25
N ALA A 178 28.24 -17.93 -3.33
CA ALA A 178 27.71 -17.42 -2.09
C ALA A 178 28.79 -16.67 -1.29
N ARG A 179 29.97 -17.24 -1.16
CA ARG A 179 31.11 -16.58 -0.50
C ARG A 179 31.56 -15.32 -1.27
N TRP A 180 31.62 -15.38 -2.59
CA TRP A 180 32.06 -14.25 -3.41
C TRP A 180 31.11 -13.05 -3.34
N PHE A 181 29.79 -13.30 -3.35
CA PHE A 181 28.77 -12.26 -3.19
C PHE A 181 28.53 -11.85 -1.73
N GLY A 182 29.03 -12.62 -0.75
CA GLY A 182 28.78 -12.40 0.69
C GLY A 182 27.33 -12.70 1.08
N LEU A 183 26.75 -13.75 0.48
CA LEU A 183 25.41 -14.23 0.81
C LEU A 183 25.48 -15.15 2.04
N ASP A 184 24.55 -14.96 2.97
CA ASP A 184 24.34 -15.88 4.09
C ASP A 184 23.45 -17.07 3.68
N GLU A 185 23.24 -17.99 4.62
CA GLU A 185 22.48 -19.21 4.38
C GLU A 185 21.01 -18.92 4.04
N GLU A 186 20.40 -17.92 4.69
CA GLU A 186 19.03 -17.51 4.47
C GLU A 186 18.86 -16.97 3.04
N MET A 187 19.75 -16.11 2.59
CA MET A 187 19.77 -15.58 1.22
C MET A 187 19.97 -16.68 0.17
N VAL A 188 20.85 -17.64 0.45
CA VAL A 188 21.07 -18.80 -0.46
C VAL A 188 19.80 -19.64 -0.54
N ASN A 189 19.14 -19.91 0.59
CA ASN A 189 17.87 -20.64 0.61
C ASN A 189 16.76 -19.89 -0.11
N TYR A 190 16.68 -18.57 0.05
CA TYR A 190 15.75 -17.72 -0.68
C TYR A 190 15.97 -17.83 -2.20
N ILE A 191 17.22 -17.68 -2.68
CA ILE A 191 17.56 -17.83 -4.10
C ILE A 191 17.16 -19.20 -4.64
N MET A 192 17.36 -20.28 -3.86
CA MET A 192 16.96 -21.62 -4.24
C MET A 192 15.45 -21.87 -4.25
N GLY A 193 14.65 -20.95 -3.70
CA GLY A 193 13.19 -21.11 -3.56
C GLY A 193 12.78 -22.06 -2.46
N LYS A 194 13.60 -22.23 -1.42
CA LYS A 194 13.35 -23.14 -0.29
C LYS A 194 12.64 -22.47 0.91
N ASN A 195 12.31 -21.18 0.80
CA ASN A 195 11.53 -20.47 1.80
C ASN A 195 10.03 -20.65 1.48
N GLN A 196 9.47 -21.73 1.96
CA GLN A 196 8.04 -21.93 2.20
C GLN A 196 7.84 -22.34 3.63
#